data_35bda691daf9ab606e6fc9bd67ae5424
#
_entry.id   35bda691daf9ab606e6fc9bd67ae5424
#
_cell.length_a   1.000
_cell.length_b   1.000
_cell.length_c   1.000
_cell.angle_alpha   90.00
_cell.angle_beta   90.00
_cell.angle_gamma   90.00
#
_symmetry.space_group_name_H-M   'P 1'
#
loop_
_entity.id
_entity.type
_entity.pdbx_description
1 polymer ?
#
loop_
_entity_poly.entity_id
_entity_poly.type
_entity_poly.pdbx_seq_one_letter_code
_entity_poly.pdbx_strand_id
1 'polypeptide(L)'
;MKTFKDISWKQHRLGKGHIQGLLTLDSGIELSVVAGKGMYSAGKTGTRKAVDKVEDVSSFEVAVVNPDGKFVGDVKGWLGREDIDKLIQIHS
;
A
#
# COMPACT_ATOMS: atom_id res chain seq x y z
N MET A 1 10.15 5.09 14.85
CA MET A 1 9.48 5.45 13.58
C MET A 1 8.92 4.20 12.92
N LYS A 2 7.72 4.29 12.38
CA LYS A 2 7.12 3.17 11.66
C LYS A 2 7.75 3.00 10.29
N THR A 3 7.71 1.77 9.78
CA THR A 3 8.25 1.40 8.47
C THR A 3 7.26 0.50 7.75
N PHE A 4 7.59 0.12 6.53
CA PHE A 4 6.81 -0.83 5.73
C PHE A 4 6.46 -2.10 6.54
N LYS A 5 7.35 -2.54 7.42
CA LYS A 5 7.13 -3.75 8.24
C LYS A 5 5.98 -3.60 9.24
N ASP A 6 5.60 -2.39 9.58
CA ASP A 6 4.52 -2.13 10.54
C ASP A 6 3.13 -2.13 9.91
N ILE A 7 3.04 -2.29 8.58
CA ILE A 7 1.77 -2.34 7.87
C ILE A 7 1.04 -3.64 8.22
N SER A 8 -0.25 -3.51 8.57
CA SER A 8 -1.12 -4.67 8.83
C SER A 8 -1.79 -5.10 7.53
N TRP A 9 -1.54 -6.33 7.11
CA TRP A 9 -2.02 -6.86 5.83
C TRP A 9 -3.24 -7.75 6.01
N LYS A 10 -4.17 -7.67 5.06
CA LYS A 10 -5.36 -8.52 4.99
C LYS A 10 -5.76 -8.71 3.53
N GLN A 11 -6.67 -9.67 3.27
CA GLN A 11 -7.27 -9.81 1.96
C GLN A 11 -8.11 -8.56 1.66
N HIS A 12 -7.96 -8.00 0.46
CA HIS A 12 -8.78 -6.86 0.04
C HIS A 12 -10.24 -7.30 -0.12
N ARG A 13 -11.17 -6.37 0.12
CA ARG A 13 -12.62 -6.63 -0.01
C ARG A 13 -13.04 -7.09 -1.41
N LEU A 14 -12.20 -6.86 -2.42
CA LEU A 14 -12.44 -7.35 -3.77
C LEU A 14 -12.24 -8.87 -3.89
N GLY A 15 -11.74 -9.54 -2.84
CA GLY A 15 -11.62 -10.98 -2.79
C GLY A 15 -10.24 -11.51 -3.12
N LYS A 16 -10.19 -12.78 -3.51
CA LYS A 16 -8.92 -13.46 -3.81
C LYS A 16 -8.12 -12.72 -4.89
N GLY A 17 -6.83 -12.74 -4.73
CA GLY A 17 -5.91 -12.12 -5.67
C GLY A 17 -5.64 -10.65 -5.38
N HIS A 18 -6.19 -10.11 -4.29
CA HIS A 18 -5.99 -8.71 -3.89
C HIS A 18 -5.67 -8.65 -2.41
N ILE A 19 -4.67 -7.86 -2.05
CA ILE A 19 -4.31 -7.63 -0.63
C ILE A 19 -4.36 -6.15 -0.33
N GLN A 20 -4.61 -5.81 0.94
CA GLN A 20 -4.62 -4.44 1.43
C GLN A 20 -3.86 -4.37 2.74
N GLY A 21 -2.98 -3.37 2.84
CA GLY A 21 -2.29 -3.04 4.08
C GLY A 21 -2.71 -1.67 4.57
N LEU A 22 -2.86 -1.53 5.88
CA LEU A 22 -3.20 -0.26 6.50
C LEU A 22 -2.15 0.09 7.55
N LEU A 23 -1.76 1.35 7.58
CA LEU A 23 -0.81 1.86 8.56
C LEU A 23 -1.22 3.26 8.98
N THR A 24 -1.51 3.45 10.27
CA THR A 24 -1.81 4.77 10.82
C THR A 24 -0.54 5.33 11.44
N LEU A 25 -0.15 6.52 11.02
CA LEU A 25 1.05 7.20 11.51
C LEU A 25 0.73 8.05 12.75
N ASP A 26 1.76 8.46 13.48
CA ASP A 26 1.60 9.25 14.69
C ASP A 26 0.95 10.60 14.42
N SER A 27 1.08 11.12 13.21
CA SER A 27 0.42 12.35 12.76
C SER A 27 -1.09 12.19 12.57
N GLY A 28 -1.61 10.95 12.60
CA GLY A 28 -3.01 10.65 12.28
C GLY A 28 -3.23 10.34 10.81
N ILE A 29 -2.23 10.52 9.97
CA ILE A 29 -2.31 10.15 8.55
C ILE A 29 -2.27 8.62 8.42
N GLU A 30 -3.13 8.10 7.54
CA GLU A 30 -3.18 6.66 7.25
C GLU A 30 -2.69 6.38 5.84
N LEU A 31 -1.90 5.34 5.68
CA LEU A 31 -1.53 4.82 4.37
C LEU A 31 -2.40 3.60 4.07
N SER A 32 -3.03 3.60 2.92
CA SER A 32 -3.74 2.44 2.37
C SER A 32 -2.93 1.90 1.21
N VAL A 33 -2.39 0.69 1.38
CA VAL A 33 -1.47 0.07 0.43
C VAL A 33 -2.15 -1.15 -0.15
N VAL A 34 -2.33 -1.18 -1.47
CA VAL A 34 -3.03 -2.28 -2.12
C VAL A 34 -2.19 -2.88 -3.24
N ALA A 35 -2.41 -4.15 -3.52
CA ALA A 35 -1.80 -4.85 -4.64
C ALA A 35 -2.72 -5.95 -5.12
N GLY A 36 -2.65 -6.26 -6.40
CA GLY A 36 -3.44 -7.35 -6.97
C GLY A 36 -3.84 -7.09 -8.40
N LYS A 37 -4.65 -8.00 -8.91
CA LYS A 37 -5.13 -7.96 -10.29
C LYS A 37 -5.91 -6.67 -10.55
N GLY A 38 -5.52 -5.96 -11.59
CA GLY A 38 -6.19 -4.72 -11.98
C GLY A 38 -5.76 -3.46 -11.23
N MET A 39 -4.88 -3.59 -10.25
CA MET A 39 -4.36 -2.46 -9.48
C MET A 39 -3.04 -1.94 -10.06
N TYR A 40 -2.68 -0.69 -9.75
CA TYR A 40 -1.40 -0.10 -10.18
C TYR A 40 -0.26 -0.64 -9.31
N SER A 41 -0.02 -1.93 -9.45
CA SER A 41 0.96 -2.69 -8.69
C SER A 41 1.52 -3.82 -9.55
N ALA A 42 2.62 -4.41 -9.12
CA ALA A 42 3.23 -5.53 -9.83
C ALA A 42 3.63 -6.63 -8.85
N GLY A 43 3.43 -7.88 -9.27
CA GLY A 43 3.97 -9.04 -8.57
C GLY A 43 5.45 -9.22 -8.86
N LYS A 44 6.03 -10.31 -8.34
CA LYS A 44 7.46 -10.65 -8.51
C LYS A 44 7.91 -10.64 -9.97
N THR A 45 7.03 -11.01 -10.87
CA THR A 45 7.32 -11.09 -12.31
C THR A 45 7.13 -9.75 -13.02
N GLY A 46 6.74 -8.71 -12.29
CA GLY A 46 6.41 -7.42 -12.88
C GLY A 46 5.07 -7.37 -13.59
N THR A 47 4.20 -8.36 -13.38
CA THR A 47 2.89 -8.44 -14.02
C THR A 47 1.77 -8.07 -13.05
N ARG A 48 0.64 -7.60 -13.59
CA ARG A 48 -0.57 -7.22 -12.81
C ARG A 48 -1.42 -8.45 -12.52
N LYS A 49 -0.82 -9.50 -11.98
CA LYS A 49 -1.51 -10.74 -11.65
C LYS A 49 -2.07 -10.72 -10.24
N ALA A 50 -2.95 -11.67 -9.95
CA ALA A 50 -3.48 -11.89 -8.62
C ALA A 50 -2.35 -12.12 -7.61
N VAL A 51 -2.49 -11.57 -6.40
CA VAL A 51 -1.53 -11.74 -5.29
C VAL A 51 -2.29 -12.10 -4.03
N ASP A 52 -1.74 -13.07 -3.31
CA ASP A 52 -2.29 -13.52 -2.02
C ASP A 52 -1.36 -13.15 -0.85
N LYS A 53 -0.08 -12.92 -1.14
CA LYS A 53 0.93 -12.67 -0.12
C LYS A 53 1.75 -11.44 -0.48
N VAL A 54 2.06 -10.64 0.53
CA VAL A 54 2.87 -9.43 0.34
C VAL A 54 4.26 -9.75 -0.22
N GLU A 55 4.80 -10.91 0.09
CA GLU A 55 6.12 -11.34 -0.42
C GLU A 55 6.14 -11.49 -1.94
N ASP A 56 4.99 -11.73 -2.56
CA ASP A 56 4.87 -11.90 -4.00
C ASP A 56 4.68 -10.58 -4.75
N VAL A 57 4.72 -9.46 -4.05
CA VAL A 57 4.49 -8.13 -4.63
C VAL A 57 5.81 -7.38 -4.73
N SER A 58 6.12 -6.84 -5.92
CA SER A 58 7.30 -6.01 -6.14
C SER A 58 6.99 -4.52 -6.08
N SER A 59 5.75 -4.13 -6.39
CA SER A 59 5.32 -2.73 -6.28
C SER A 59 3.84 -2.66 -5.90
N PHE A 60 3.43 -1.53 -5.34
CA PHE A 60 2.11 -1.34 -4.72
C PHE A 60 1.45 -0.07 -5.20
N GLU A 61 0.12 -0.02 -5.05
CA GLU A 61 -0.67 1.20 -5.19
C GLU A 61 -0.93 1.76 -3.78
N VAL A 62 -0.67 3.04 -3.58
CA VAL A 62 -0.74 3.66 -2.26
C VAL A 62 -1.62 4.89 -2.29
N ALA A 63 -2.56 4.96 -1.34
CA ALA A 63 -3.34 6.16 -1.06
C ALA A 63 -2.95 6.69 0.32
N VAL A 64 -2.73 8.00 0.41
CA VAL A 64 -2.45 8.69 1.67
C VAL A 64 -3.74 9.37 2.10
N VAL A 65 -4.20 9.08 3.32
CA VAL A 65 -5.49 9.56 3.83
C VAL A 65 -5.24 10.37 5.10
N ASN A 66 -5.79 11.60 5.14
CA ASN A 66 -5.65 12.44 6.32
C ASN A 66 -6.64 12.02 7.43
N PRO A 67 -6.51 12.58 8.67
CA PRO A 67 -7.40 12.19 9.77
C PRO A 67 -8.89 12.43 9.49
N ASP A 68 -9.23 13.30 8.56
CA ASP A 68 -10.61 13.58 8.17
C ASP A 68 -11.17 12.57 7.16
N GLY A 69 -10.35 11.60 6.74
CA GLY A 69 -10.76 10.59 5.78
C GLY A 69 -10.64 11.00 4.33
N LYS A 70 -9.98 12.11 4.04
CA LYS A 70 -9.79 12.61 2.68
C LYS A 70 -8.40 12.26 2.16
N PHE A 71 -8.30 12.03 0.85
CA PHE A 71 -7.02 11.75 0.21
C PHE A 71 -6.11 12.98 0.24
N VAL A 72 -4.83 12.73 0.53
CA VAL A 72 -3.77 13.73 0.44
C VAL A 72 -3.05 13.50 -0.89
N GLY A 73 -3.37 14.33 -1.88
CA GLY A 73 -2.84 14.16 -3.22
C GLY A 73 -3.50 13.01 -3.97
N ASP A 74 -2.89 12.58 -5.06
CA ASP A 74 -3.40 11.49 -5.88
C ASP A 74 -2.92 10.14 -5.39
N VAL A 75 -3.70 9.10 -5.70
CA VAL A 75 -3.28 7.72 -5.49
C VAL A 75 -2.03 7.46 -6.34
N LYS A 76 -1.01 6.86 -5.75
CA LYS A 76 0.27 6.59 -6.41
C LYS A 76 0.39 5.11 -6.72
N GLY A 77 0.73 4.79 -7.96
CA GLY A 77 0.93 3.42 -8.40
C GLY A 77 2.41 3.06 -8.52
N TRP A 78 2.68 1.75 -8.55
CA TRP A 78 4.00 1.19 -8.84
C TRP A 78 5.08 1.58 -7.84
N LEU A 79 4.71 1.77 -6.56
CA LEU A 79 5.65 2.11 -5.50
C LEU A 79 6.30 0.85 -4.92
N GLY A 80 7.63 0.87 -4.83
CA GLY A 80 8.38 -0.17 -4.12
C GLY A 80 8.35 0.05 -2.60
N ARG A 81 8.90 -0.91 -1.86
CA ARG A 81 8.95 -0.82 -0.39
C ARG A 81 9.72 0.40 0.09
N GLU A 82 10.80 0.75 -0.59
CA GLU A 82 11.61 1.92 -0.24
C GLU A 82 10.83 3.22 -0.44
N ASP A 83 10.01 3.29 -1.49
CA ASP A 83 9.17 4.45 -1.76
C ASP A 83 8.12 4.61 -0.67
N ILE A 84 7.56 3.50 -0.19
CA ILE A 84 6.58 3.50 0.90
C ILE A 84 7.24 3.96 2.19
N ASP A 85 8.46 3.50 2.49
CA ASP A 85 9.20 3.98 3.66
C ASP A 85 9.43 5.49 3.60
N LYS A 86 9.71 6.04 2.43
CA LYS A 86 9.85 7.49 2.26
C LYS A 86 8.55 8.22 2.54
N LEU A 87 7.42 7.69 2.06
CA LEU A 87 6.10 8.27 2.36
C LEU A 87 5.82 8.27 3.85
N ILE A 88 6.17 7.19 4.53
CA ILE A 88 6.02 7.09 5.99
C ILE A 88 6.81 8.20 6.68
N GLN A 89 8.06 8.41 6.27
CA GLN A 89 8.91 9.44 6.85
C GLN A 89 8.35 10.85 6.61
N ILE A 90 7.87 11.12 5.41
CA ILE A 90 7.34 12.43 5.03
C ILE A 90 6.08 12.78 5.83
N HIS A 91 5.21 11.80 6.08
CA HIS A 91 3.90 12.01 6.69
C HIS A 91 3.85 11.68 8.18
N SER A 92 4.93 11.23 8.76
CA SER A 92 5.00 10.90 10.19
C SER A 92 4.97 12.12 11.11
#